data_d120693e8fb52f79f5e4a613699c67da
#
_entry.id   d120693e8fb52f79f5e4a613699c67da
#
_cell.length_a   1.000
_cell.length_b   1.000
_cell.length_c   1.000
_cell.angle_alpha   90.00
_cell.angle_beta   90.00
_cell.angle_gamma   90.00
#
_symmetry.space_group_name_H-M   'P 1'
#
loop_
_entity.id
_entity.type
_entity.pdbx_description
1 polymer ?
#
loop_
_entity_poly.entity_id
_entity_poly.type
_entity_poly.pdbx_seq_one_letter_code
_entity_poly.pdbx_strand_id
1 'polypeptide(L)'
;TMIPPLAYIATPQEMDEMLTSEKPKLALDNFWLERTGSIERSKELIRIYYNRTLFSNYYFTSYKAGWLTDRGMVYIMYGPPDKVYKNAEGESWGYKRPPVKSRWGSRYTYEDQYLWFNFRKQKSLFSDNDFVLNRAGTPVSYWDIAVARWREGKVFRLDNPQELR
;
A
#
# COMPACT_ATOMS: atom_id res chain seq x y z
N THR A 1 -10.21 15.19 -5.19
CA THR A 1 -10.21 15.32 -3.71
C THR A 1 -9.19 14.37 -3.10
N MET A 2 -8.63 14.70 -1.92
CA MET A 2 -7.61 13.91 -1.23
C MET A 2 -8.21 12.81 -0.32
N ILE A 3 -9.51 12.86 -0.04
CA ILE A 3 -10.16 11.92 0.89
C ILE A 3 -10.32 10.50 0.33
N PRO A 4 -10.80 10.28 -0.91
CA PRO A 4 -11.07 8.93 -1.40
C PRO A 4 -9.93 7.92 -1.29
N PRO A 5 -8.64 8.28 -1.56
CA PRO A 5 -7.53 7.34 -1.39
C PRO A 5 -7.31 6.84 0.03
N LEU A 6 -7.85 7.50 1.05
CA LEU A 6 -7.79 7.05 2.45
C LEU A 6 -8.61 5.79 2.72
N ALA A 7 -9.46 5.35 1.79
CA ALA A 7 -10.27 4.13 1.92
C ALA A 7 -9.44 2.88 2.26
N TYR A 8 -8.12 2.89 2.04
CA TYR A 8 -7.24 1.78 2.41
C TYR A 8 -6.89 1.76 3.91
N ILE A 9 -7.00 2.88 4.61
CA ILE A 9 -6.60 3.02 6.01
C ILE A 9 -7.68 3.60 6.92
N ALA A 10 -8.68 4.30 6.38
CA ALA A 10 -9.81 4.84 7.12
C ALA A 10 -10.92 3.80 7.26
N THR A 11 -11.66 3.85 8.36
CA THR A 11 -12.89 3.08 8.51
C THR A 11 -14.01 3.69 7.65
N PRO A 12 -15.08 2.92 7.35
CA PRO A 12 -16.24 3.47 6.64
C PRO A 12 -16.86 4.69 7.34
N GLN A 13 -16.89 4.68 8.67
CA GLN A 13 -17.41 5.80 9.46
C GLN A 13 -16.50 7.03 9.32
N GLU A 14 -15.19 6.90 9.46
CA GLU A 14 -14.22 7.99 9.27
C GLU A 14 -14.30 8.58 7.85
N MET A 15 -14.52 7.72 6.85
CA MET A 15 -14.70 8.15 5.46
C MET A 15 -15.97 8.99 5.30
N ASP A 16 -17.08 8.52 5.87
CA ASP A 16 -18.37 9.23 5.82
C ASP A 16 -18.27 10.59 6.53
N GLU A 17 -17.69 10.64 7.72
CA GLU A 17 -17.46 11.87 8.47
C GLU A 17 -16.62 12.89 7.69
N MET A 18 -15.55 12.46 7.02
CA MET A 18 -14.72 13.35 6.20
C MET A 18 -15.44 13.84 4.94
N LEU A 19 -16.24 12.98 4.29
CA LEU A 19 -16.93 13.31 3.05
C LEU A 19 -18.16 14.20 3.26
N THR A 20 -18.84 14.05 4.39
CA THR A 20 -20.05 14.82 4.74
C THR A 20 -19.76 16.08 5.53
N SER A 21 -18.52 16.28 5.98
CA SER A 21 -18.11 17.45 6.75
C SER A 21 -18.33 18.75 5.98
N GLU A 22 -18.84 19.78 6.65
CA GLU A 22 -18.90 21.15 6.10
C GLU A 22 -17.49 21.71 5.77
N LYS A 23 -16.46 21.16 6.44
CA LYS A 23 -15.05 21.55 6.26
C LYS A 23 -14.18 20.31 5.97
N PRO A 24 -14.27 19.72 4.76
CA PRO A 24 -13.61 18.45 4.46
C PRO A 24 -12.08 18.49 4.63
N LYS A 25 -11.47 19.67 4.35
CA LYS A 25 -10.02 19.85 4.56
C LYS A 25 -9.65 19.76 6.04
N LEU A 26 -10.41 20.37 6.91
CA LEU A 26 -10.16 20.32 8.36
C LEU A 26 -10.38 18.90 8.90
N ALA A 27 -11.40 18.20 8.44
CA ALA A 27 -11.66 16.82 8.80
C ALA A 27 -10.49 15.90 8.38
N LEU A 28 -9.95 16.11 7.18
CA LEU A 28 -8.76 15.41 6.68
C LEU A 28 -7.50 15.71 7.53
N ASP A 29 -7.27 16.97 7.86
CA ASP A 29 -6.13 17.39 8.67
C ASP A 29 -6.22 16.79 10.09
N ASN A 30 -7.42 16.76 10.69
CA ASN A 30 -7.67 16.12 11.98
C ASN A 30 -7.45 14.61 11.91
N PHE A 31 -7.92 13.93 10.85
CA PHE A 31 -7.69 12.49 10.65
C PHE A 31 -6.20 12.12 10.78
N TRP A 32 -5.31 12.91 10.20
CA TRP A 32 -3.87 12.67 10.28
C TRP A 32 -3.29 13.09 11.63
N LEU A 33 -3.74 14.22 12.18
CA LEU A 33 -3.23 14.75 13.45
C LEU A 33 -3.54 13.82 14.63
N GLU A 34 -4.71 13.22 14.67
CA GLU A 34 -5.11 12.25 15.70
C GLU A 34 -4.21 11.01 15.71
N ARG A 35 -3.70 10.59 14.54
CA ARG A 35 -2.84 9.41 14.41
C ARG A 35 -1.40 9.67 14.76
N THR A 36 -0.93 10.89 14.59
CA THR A 36 0.48 11.23 14.78
C THR A 36 0.75 11.98 16.08
N GLY A 37 -0.24 12.69 16.61
CA GLY A 37 -0.11 13.59 17.75
C GLY A 37 0.83 14.79 17.52
N SER A 38 1.30 15.01 16.28
CA SER A 38 2.22 16.09 15.92
C SER A 38 1.97 16.61 14.51
N ILE A 39 1.97 17.92 14.35
CA ILE A 39 1.75 18.59 13.07
C ILE A 39 2.87 18.23 12.08
N GLU A 40 4.12 18.19 12.51
CA GLU A 40 5.28 17.88 11.69
C GLU A 40 5.22 16.46 11.16
N ARG A 41 4.89 15.50 12.02
CA ARG A 41 4.71 14.09 11.62
C ARG A 41 3.51 13.93 10.70
N SER A 42 2.41 14.63 10.96
CA SER A 42 1.24 14.62 10.06
C SER A 42 1.61 15.08 8.67
N LYS A 43 2.34 16.19 8.54
CA LYS A 43 2.81 16.72 7.25
C LYS A 43 3.69 15.71 6.51
N GLU A 44 4.58 15.03 7.23
CA GLU A 44 5.45 14.01 6.62
C GLU A 44 4.65 12.82 6.10
N LEU A 45 3.72 12.28 6.91
CA LEU A 45 2.85 11.17 6.49
C LEU A 45 1.95 11.54 5.33
N ILE A 46 1.31 12.72 5.37
CA ILE A 46 0.51 13.26 4.29
C ILE A 46 1.35 13.30 3.00
N ARG A 47 2.56 13.85 3.08
CA ARG A 47 3.47 13.94 1.93
C ARG A 47 3.78 12.57 1.36
N ILE A 48 4.11 11.59 2.19
CA ILE A 48 4.46 10.23 1.74
C ILE A 48 3.24 9.54 1.13
N TYR A 49 2.10 9.54 1.82
CA TYR A 49 0.88 8.87 1.38
C TYR A 49 0.38 9.42 0.04
N TYR A 50 0.30 10.74 -0.07
CA TYR A 50 -0.22 11.36 -1.29
C TYR A 50 0.78 11.40 -2.44
N ASN A 51 2.09 11.40 -2.17
CA ASN A 51 3.08 11.13 -3.22
C ASN A 51 2.93 9.71 -3.77
N ARG A 52 2.73 8.70 -2.93
CA ARG A 52 2.46 7.34 -3.38
C ARG A 52 1.15 7.26 -4.18
N THR A 53 0.11 7.97 -3.76
CA THR A 53 -1.15 8.07 -4.50
C THR A 53 -0.95 8.74 -5.88
N LEU A 54 -0.19 9.82 -5.93
CA LEU A 54 0.16 10.51 -7.18
C LEU A 54 0.93 9.61 -8.14
N PHE A 55 1.97 8.93 -7.66
CA PHE A 55 2.74 7.98 -8.46
C PHE A 55 1.88 6.79 -8.90
N SER A 56 0.97 6.31 -8.04
CA SER A 56 0.03 5.27 -8.42
C SER A 56 -0.84 5.71 -9.59
N ASN A 57 -1.33 6.94 -9.59
CA ASN A 57 -2.08 7.49 -10.71
C ASN A 57 -1.22 7.65 -11.97
N TYR A 58 0.02 8.06 -11.82
CA TYR A 58 0.93 8.24 -12.95
C TYR A 58 1.29 6.92 -13.63
N TYR A 59 1.62 5.87 -12.84
CA TYR A 59 2.15 4.62 -13.39
C TYR A 59 1.08 3.56 -13.66
N PHE A 60 -0.04 3.56 -12.92
CA PHE A 60 -0.96 2.43 -12.89
C PHE A 60 -2.37 2.77 -13.36
N THR A 61 -2.63 3.99 -13.82
CA THR A 61 -3.92 4.34 -14.42
C THR A 61 -4.20 3.43 -15.63
N SER A 62 -5.40 2.88 -15.64
CA SER A 62 -5.93 2.04 -16.70
C SER A 62 -7.29 2.62 -17.16
N TYR A 63 -8.35 1.83 -17.23
CA TYR A 63 -9.72 2.33 -17.37
C TYR A 63 -10.25 2.99 -16.08
N LYS A 64 -9.52 2.86 -14.98
CA LYS A 64 -9.79 3.49 -13.68
C LYS A 64 -8.53 4.21 -13.17
N ALA A 65 -8.73 5.12 -12.22
CA ALA A 65 -7.62 5.83 -11.58
C ALA A 65 -6.59 4.85 -10.99
N GLY A 66 -5.30 5.17 -11.10
CA GLY A 66 -4.22 4.27 -10.72
C GLY A 66 -4.26 3.84 -9.25
N TRP A 67 -4.68 4.73 -8.34
CA TRP A 67 -4.84 4.41 -6.92
C TRP A 67 -5.94 3.36 -6.67
N LEU A 68 -6.91 3.19 -7.58
CA LEU A 68 -7.97 2.16 -7.51
C LEU A 68 -7.54 0.81 -8.09
N THR A 69 -6.37 0.73 -8.71
CA THR A 69 -5.85 -0.54 -9.25
C THR A 69 -5.18 -1.38 -8.16
N ASP A 70 -5.08 -2.68 -8.38
CA ASP A 70 -4.39 -3.57 -7.44
C ASP A 70 -2.90 -3.17 -7.27
N ARG A 71 -2.23 -2.74 -8.36
CA ARG A 71 -0.86 -2.23 -8.27
C ARG A 71 -0.77 -0.95 -7.47
N GLY A 72 -1.71 -0.02 -7.69
CA GLY A 72 -1.79 1.22 -6.92
C GLY A 72 -2.03 1.00 -5.45
N MET A 73 -2.95 0.11 -5.12
CA MET A 73 -3.24 -0.31 -3.74
C MET A 73 -1.98 -0.82 -3.03
N VAL A 74 -1.26 -1.78 -3.64
CA VAL A 74 -0.03 -2.32 -3.09
C VAL A 74 1.05 -1.24 -2.96
N TYR A 75 1.21 -0.39 -3.98
CA TYR A 75 2.21 0.68 -3.98
C TYR A 75 1.95 1.73 -2.88
N ILE A 76 0.70 2.12 -2.65
CA ILE A 76 0.34 3.08 -1.60
C ILE A 76 0.68 2.49 -0.22
N MET A 77 0.29 1.24 0.02
CA MET A 77 0.43 0.63 1.33
C MET A 77 1.87 0.22 1.65
N TYR A 78 2.59 -0.38 0.70
CA TYR A 78 3.93 -0.93 0.93
C TYR A 78 5.06 -0.03 0.39
N GLY A 79 4.74 0.93 -0.48
CA GLY A 79 5.72 1.77 -1.17
C GLY A 79 6.28 1.14 -2.44
N PRO A 80 7.39 1.69 -2.97
CA PRO A 80 8.05 1.10 -4.11
C PRO A 80 8.62 -0.28 -3.77
N PRO A 81 8.46 -1.28 -4.66
CA PRO A 81 9.04 -2.61 -4.46
C PRO A 81 10.58 -2.58 -4.59
N ASP A 82 11.26 -3.45 -3.86
CA ASP A 82 12.71 -3.62 -3.98
C ASP A 82 13.12 -4.31 -5.29
N LYS A 83 12.23 -5.15 -5.82
CA LYS A 83 12.44 -5.89 -7.08
C LYS A 83 11.17 -5.92 -7.91
N VAL A 84 11.34 -5.78 -9.22
CA VAL A 84 10.27 -5.92 -10.20
C VAL A 84 10.73 -6.85 -11.32
N TYR A 85 10.01 -7.95 -11.50
CA TYR A 85 10.13 -8.80 -12.67
C TYR A 85 8.92 -8.59 -13.59
N LYS A 86 9.17 -8.43 -14.88
CA LYS A 86 8.14 -8.25 -15.90
C LYS A 86 8.28 -9.30 -16.98
N ASN A 87 7.15 -9.83 -17.41
CA ASN A 87 7.05 -10.70 -18.57
C ASN A 87 5.78 -10.38 -19.38
N ALA A 88 5.53 -11.15 -20.43
CA ALA A 88 4.36 -10.95 -21.30
C ALA A 88 3.02 -11.16 -20.56
N GLU A 89 3.01 -11.92 -19.48
CA GLU A 89 1.82 -12.33 -18.74
C GLU A 89 1.53 -11.43 -17.54
N GLY A 90 2.55 -10.70 -17.04
CA GLY A 90 2.36 -9.86 -15.86
C GLY A 90 3.62 -9.31 -15.23
N GLU A 91 3.49 -8.94 -13.96
CA GLU A 91 4.56 -8.39 -13.14
C GLU A 91 4.60 -9.10 -11.78
N SER A 92 5.81 -9.30 -11.25
CA SER A 92 6.04 -9.78 -9.88
C SER A 92 6.83 -8.74 -9.12
N TRP A 93 6.28 -8.26 -8.00
CA TRP A 93 6.90 -7.26 -7.15
C TRP A 93 7.37 -7.89 -5.85
N GLY A 94 8.67 -7.79 -5.58
CA GLY A 94 9.31 -8.31 -4.38
C GLY A 94 9.62 -7.20 -3.39
N TYR A 95 9.12 -7.37 -2.15
CA TYR A 95 9.42 -6.53 -1.02
C TYR A 95 10.29 -7.31 -0.04
N LYS A 96 11.47 -6.77 0.28
CA LYS A 96 12.38 -7.40 1.23
C LYS A 96 11.72 -7.48 2.61
N ARG A 97 11.81 -8.66 3.20
CA ARG A 97 11.33 -8.89 4.58
C ARG A 97 12.48 -9.26 5.50
N PRO A 98 12.35 -9.05 6.82
CA PRO A 98 13.34 -9.49 7.78
C PRO A 98 13.54 -11.01 7.67
N PRO A 99 14.77 -11.49 7.91
CA PRO A 99 15.03 -12.92 7.94
C PRO A 99 14.20 -13.57 9.07
N VAL A 100 13.35 -14.51 8.72
CA VAL A 100 12.64 -15.33 9.70
C VAL A 100 13.63 -16.33 10.28
N LYS A 101 13.88 -16.29 11.59
CA LYS A 101 14.72 -17.31 12.25
C LYS A 101 13.99 -18.64 12.19
N SER A 102 14.45 -19.58 11.35
CA SER A 102 13.96 -20.94 11.38
C SER A 102 14.37 -21.62 12.69
N ARG A 103 13.39 -22.23 13.33
CA ARG A 103 13.61 -23.04 14.56
C ARG A 103 14.41 -24.31 14.28
N TRP A 104 14.58 -24.69 13.00
CA TRP A 104 15.11 -25.97 12.52
C TRP A 104 16.36 -25.85 11.61
N GLY A 105 17.05 -24.70 11.62
CA GLY A 105 18.32 -24.56 10.89
C GLY A 105 18.22 -24.65 9.35
N SER A 106 17.02 -24.53 8.79
CA SER A 106 16.84 -24.54 7.34
C SER A 106 17.50 -23.34 6.69
N ARG A 107 18.31 -23.58 5.66
CA ARG A 107 18.83 -22.52 4.79
C ARG A 107 17.67 -21.87 4.07
N TYR A 108 17.50 -20.56 4.26
CA TYR A 108 16.57 -19.78 3.46
C TYR A 108 17.04 -19.73 2.01
N THR A 109 16.12 -19.95 1.09
CA THR A 109 16.36 -19.63 -0.31
C THR A 109 16.30 -18.11 -0.48
N TYR A 110 16.90 -17.61 -1.55
CA TYR A 110 16.86 -16.18 -1.88
C TYR A 110 15.40 -15.67 -2.06
N GLU A 111 14.51 -16.54 -2.51
CA GLU A 111 13.09 -16.26 -2.68
C GLU A 111 12.36 -16.05 -1.35
N ASP A 112 12.79 -16.73 -0.28
CA ASP A 112 12.22 -16.59 1.05
C ASP A 112 12.50 -15.24 1.73
N GLN A 113 13.45 -14.47 1.16
CA GLN A 113 13.79 -13.13 1.67
C GLN A 113 12.83 -12.04 1.20
N TYR A 114 11.91 -12.35 0.30
CA TYR A 114 10.98 -11.39 -0.27
C TYR A 114 9.54 -11.83 -0.10
N LEU A 115 8.67 -10.85 0.17
CA LEU A 115 7.24 -11.00 -0.01
C LEU A 115 6.92 -10.65 -1.47
N TRP A 116 6.31 -11.57 -2.19
CA TRP A 116 6.00 -11.39 -3.60
C TRP A 116 4.52 -11.08 -3.83
N PHE A 117 4.26 -10.01 -4.57
CA PHE A 117 2.96 -9.69 -5.14
C PHE A 117 3.00 -9.98 -6.64
N ASN A 118 2.18 -10.91 -7.09
CA ASN A 118 2.12 -11.29 -8.49
C ASN A 118 0.87 -10.69 -9.14
N PHE A 119 1.10 -9.90 -10.17
CA PHE A 119 0.05 -9.22 -10.94
C PHE A 119 -0.04 -9.84 -12.32
N ARG A 120 -1.22 -10.34 -12.69
CA ARG A 120 -1.48 -10.87 -14.02
C ARG A 120 -2.05 -9.78 -14.91
N LYS A 121 -1.46 -9.61 -16.11
CA LYS A 121 -1.98 -8.69 -17.12
C LYS A 121 -3.34 -9.18 -17.62
N GLN A 122 -4.31 -8.28 -17.64
CA GLN A 122 -5.63 -8.55 -18.19
C GLN A 122 -5.68 -8.12 -19.66
N LYS A 123 -6.37 -8.91 -20.48
CA LYS A 123 -6.72 -8.49 -21.82
C LYS A 123 -7.93 -7.57 -21.72
N SER A 124 -7.71 -6.29 -21.94
CA SER A 124 -8.76 -5.27 -21.94
C SER A 124 -8.78 -4.54 -23.27
N LEU A 125 -9.97 -4.24 -23.79
CA LEU A 125 -10.13 -3.39 -24.95
C LEU A 125 -9.89 -1.90 -24.66
N PHE A 126 -9.90 -1.53 -23.37
CA PHE A 126 -9.84 -0.14 -22.94
C PHE A 126 -8.47 0.29 -22.42
N SER A 127 -7.59 -0.66 -22.10
CA SER A 127 -6.28 -0.35 -21.55
C SER A 127 -5.32 -1.53 -21.61
N ASP A 128 -4.10 -1.29 -22.05
CA ASP A 128 -2.99 -2.24 -21.97
C ASP A 128 -2.34 -2.28 -20.56
N ASN A 129 -2.76 -1.39 -19.67
CA ASN A 129 -2.21 -1.21 -18.33
C ASN A 129 -3.11 -1.78 -17.23
N ASP A 130 -3.92 -2.78 -17.55
CA ASP A 130 -4.79 -3.45 -16.58
C ASP A 130 -4.14 -4.72 -16.04
N PHE A 131 -3.94 -4.74 -14.71
CA PHE A 131 -3.28 -5.83 -14.00
C PHE A 131 -4.05 -6.15 -12.73
N VAL A 132 -4.26 -7.43 -12.48
CA VAL A 132 -5.00 -7.94 -11.31
C VAL A 132 -4.06 -8.75 -10.42
N LEU A 133 -4.10 -8.45 -9.13
CA LEU A 133 -3.33 -9.17 -8.11
C LEU A 133 -3.81 -10.63 -8.00
N ASN A 134 -2.87 -11.56 -8.08
CA ASN A 134 -3.13 -12.94 -7.71
C ASN A 134 -3.21 -13.04 -6.17
N ARG A 135 -4.42 -13.11 -5.66
CA ARG A 135 -4.68 -13.15 -4.20
C ARG A 135 -4.44 -14.54 -3.58
N ALA A 136 -4.37 -15.58 -4.40
CA ALA A 136 -4.00 -16.91 -3.94
C ALA A 136 -2.51 -16.95 -3.59
N GLY A 137 -2.18 -16.90 -2.32
CA GLY A 137 -0.80 -16.88 -1.83
C GLY A 137 -0.27 -15.51 -1.39
N THR A 138 -1.03 -14.44 -1.54
CA THR A 138 -0.68 -13.15 -0.93
C THR A 138 -1.01 -13.21 0.57
N PRO A 139 -0.03 -13.04 1.48
CA PRO A 139 -0.29 -13.12 2.92
C PRO A 139 -1.20 -11.98 3.37
N VAL A 140 -2.43 -12.29 3.73
CA VAL A 140 -3.42 -11.33 4.27
C VAL A 140 -2.91 -10.67 5.54
N SER A 141 -2.15 -11.40 6.37
CA SER A 141 -1.58 -10.92 7.63
C SER A 141 -0.73 -9.66 7.50
N TYR A 142 0.02 -9.51 6.40
CA TYR A 142 0.83 -8.31 6.20
C TYR A 142 -0.01 -7.08 5.81
N TRP A 143 -1.15 -7.28 5.17
CA TRP A 143 -2.07 -6.19 4.87
C TRP A 143 -2.61 -5.57 6.14
N ASP A 144 -3.10 -6.37 7.06
CA ASP A 144 -3.63 -5.89 8.33
C ASP A 144 -2.57 -5.16 9.16
N ILE A 145 -1.33 -5.67 9.17
CA ILE A 145 -0.21 -4.99 9.81
C ILE A 145 0.07 -3.65 9.14
N ALA A 146 0.08 -3.59 7.82
CA ALA A 146 0.32 -2.34 7.09
C ALA A 146 -0.76 -1.30 7.41
N VAL A 147 -2.04 -1.69 7.40
CA VAL A 147 -3.15 -0.81 7.80
C VAL A 147 -2.96 -0.30 9.23
N ALA A 148 -2.66 -1.21 10.18
CA ALA A 148 -2.46 -0.86 11.57
C ALA A 148 -1.32 0.16 11.73
N ARG A 149 -0.19 -0.03 11.05
CA ARG A 149 0.96 0.89 11.11
C ARG A 149 0.64 2.29 10.58
N TRP A 150 -0.03 2.37 9.44
CA TRP A 150 -0.50 3.65 8.93
C TRP A 150 -1.45 4.35 9.91
N ARG A 151 -2.34 3.61 10.56
CA ARG A 151 -3.26 4.12 11.58
C ARG A 151 -2.55 4.54 12.87
N GLU A 152 -1.42 3.97 13.18
CA GLU A 152 -0.52 4.39 14.30
C GLU A 152 0.35 5.61 13.94
N GLY A 153 0.16 6.22 12.79
CA GLY A 153 0.98 7.34 12.35
C GLY A 153 2.40 6.95 11.95
N LYS A 154 2.58 5.75 11.38
CA LYS A 154 3.86 5.22 10.90
C LYS A 154 3.77 4.81 9.44
N VAL A 155 4.83 5.10 8.68
CA VAL A 155 4.97 4.55 7.33
C VAL A 155 5.31 3.08 7.43
N PHE A 156 4.46 2.21 6.88
CA PHE A 156 4.75 0.78 6.87
C PHE A 156 5.95 0.46 5.98
N ARG A 157 6.89 -0.34 6.53
CA ARG A 157 8.08 -0.84 5.85
C ARG A 157 8.28 -2.30 6.22
N LEU A 158 8.18 -3.17 5.23
CA LEU A 158 8.28 -4.62 5.47
C LEU A 158 9.67 -5.07 5.92
N ASP A 159 10.72 -4.33 5.53
CA ASP A 159 12.11 -4.61 5.88
C ASP A 159 12.49 -4.28 7.33
N ASN A 160 11.59 -3.64 8.09
CA ASN A 160 11.84 -3.29 9.49
C ASN A 160 11.32 -4.38 10.44
N PRO A 161 12.20 -5.13 11.14
CA PRO A 161 11.80 -6.21 12.05
C PRO A 161 10.91 -5.76 13.22
N GLN A 162 11.01 -4.48 13.61
CA GLN A 162 10.23 -3.93 14.73
C GLN A 162 8.77 -3.66 14.32
N GLU A 163 8.49 -3.56 13.05
CA GLU A 163 7.14 -3.31 12.54
C GLU A 163 6.30 -4.59 12.39
N LEU A 164 6.93 -5.77 12.48
CA LEU A 164 6.26 -7.06 12.31
C LEU A 164 5.97 -7.78 13.63
N ARG A 165 6.20 -7.12 14.77
CA ARG A 165 5.92 -7.66 16.10
C ARG A 165 4.60 -7.20 16.64
#